data_d078c055f83a75eac5d19c218dd31363
#
_entry.id   d078c055f83a75eac5d19c218dd31363
#
_cell.length_a   1.000
_cell.length_b   1.000
_cell.length_c   1.000
_cell.angle_alpha   90.00
_cell.angle_beta   90.00
_cell.angle_gamma   90.00
#
_symmetry.space_group_name_H-M   'P 1'
#
loop_
_entity.id
_entity.type
_entity.pdbx_description
1 polymer ?
#
loop_
_entity_poly.entity_id
_entity_poly.type
_entity_poly.pdbx_seq_one_letter_code
_entity_poly.pdbx_strand_id
1 'polypeptide(L)'
;KEDAVYLLRKAYDGGIRFFDTARAYSDSEEKLGAAFEGMREKVFISTKTMAKDVEGFWKDLETSLSLLKTDYIDIYQFHNPSFCPKPGDGTGLYEAMLEAKAQGKIRHIGITNHRMSVAEEIIESGLYETLQFPFCYLATDREKALVQGCKEKNIGFIAMKALSGG
;
A
#
# COMPACT_ATOMS: atom_id res chain seq x y z
N LYS A 1 -9.79 8.28 -19.64
CA LYS A 1 -10.30 8.36 -18.26
C LYS A 1 -11.63 7.61 -18.11
N GLU A 2 -12.60 7.83 -18.98
CA GLU A 2 -13.94 7.20 -18.91
C GLU A 2 -13.87 5.67 -18.95
N ASP A 3 -13.08 5.08 -19.85
CA ASP A 3 -12.92 3.63 -19.95
C ASP A 3 -12.34 3.02 -18.66
N ALA A 4 -11.39 3.72 -18.01
CA ALA A 4 -10.83 3.24 -16.76
C ALA A 4 -11.84 3.28 -15.61
N VAL A 5 -12.65 4.34 -15.53
CA VAL A 5 -13.74 4.44 -14.55
C VAL A 5 -14.77 3.33 -14.78
N TYR A 6 -15.13 3.08 -16.03
CA TYR A 6 -16.04 1.99 -16.40
C TYR A 6 -15.49 0.62 -15.95
N LEU A 7 -14.21 0.32 -16.25
CA LEU A 7 -13.59 -0.94 -15.85
C LEU A 7 -13.53 -1.12 -14.33
N LEU A 8 -13.18 -0.06 -13.58
CA LEU A 8 -13.15 -0.09 -12.12
C LEU A 8 -14.54 -0.35 -11.52
N ARG A 9 -15.57 0.28 -12.07
CA ARG A 9 -16.96 0.04 -11.67
C ARG A 9 -17.41 -1.38 -11.99
N LYS A 10 -17.04 -1.91 -13.15
CA LYS A 10 -17.31 -3.30 -13.53
C LYS A 10 -16.61 -4.31 -12.61
N ALA A 11 -15.36 -4.02 -12.24
CA ALA A 11 -14.65 -4.84 -11.25
C ALA A 11 -15.39 -4.84 -9.89
N TYR A 12 -15.85 -3.68 -9.45
CA TYR A 12 -16.67 -3.56 -8.25
C TYR A 12 -17.98 -4.35 -8.35
N ASP A 13 -18.71 -4.22 -9.45
CA ASP A 13 -19.96 -4.97 -9.70
C ASP A 13 -19.72 -6.47 -9.69
N GLY A 14 -18.53 -6.90 -10.17
CA GLY A 14 -18.08 -8.30 -10.13
C GLY A 14 -17.62 -8.79 -8.76
N GLY A 15 -17.65 -7.95 -7.71
CA GLY A 15 -17.35 -8.33 -6.33
C GLY A 15 -15.97 -7.89 -5.83
N ILE A 16 -15.13 -7.23 -6.65
CA ILE A 16 -13.84 -6.69 -6.18
C ILE A 16 -14.10 -5.51 -5.25
N ARG A 17 -13.42 -5.52 -4.09
CA ARG A 17 -13.54 -4.47 -3.07
C ARG A 17 -12.22 -3.83 -2.69
N PHE A 18 -11.10 -4.47 -2.99
CA PHE A 18 -9.76 -3.99 -2.71
C PHE A 18 -9.10 -3.49 -3.99
N PHE A 19 -8.66 -2.24 -4.00
CA PHE A 19 -8.01 -1.57 -5.13
C PHE A 19 -6.65 -1.03 -4.70
N ASP A 20 -5.60 -1.46 -5.37
CA ASP A 20 -4.23 -1.07 -5.09
C ASP A 20 -3.69 -0.13 -6.18
N THR A 21 -3.12 0.98 -5.76
CA THR A 21 -2.49 1.99 -6.62
C THR A 21 -1.20 2.53 -6.01
N ALA A 22 -0.64 3.58 -6.55
CA ALA A 22 0.50 4.30 -5.99
C ALA A 22 0.58 5.73 -6.52
N ARG A 23 1.19 6.64 -5.74
CA ARG A 23 1.51 8.00 -6.19
C ARG A 23 2.30 7.99 -7.50
N ALA A 24 3.18 7.02 -7.68
CA ALA A 24 4.03 6.87 -8.86
C ALA A 24 3.30 6.34 -10.12
N TYR A 25 2.03 5.94 -10.03
CA TYR A 25 1.29 5.34 -11.14
C TYR A 25 0.51 6.37 -11.96
N SER A 26 1.19 7.40 -12.46
CA SER A 26 0.62 8.41 -13.36
C SER A 26 -0.70 8.99 -12.83
N ASP A 27 -1.82 8.79 -13.53
CA ASP A 27 -3.16 9.27 -13.19
C ASP A 27 -4.07 8.21 -12.52
N SER A 28 -3.47 7.12 -12.01
CA SER A 28 -4.24 5.99 -11.45
C SER A 28 -5.06 6.38 -10.22
N GLU A 29 -4.52 7.20 -9.31
CA GLU A 29 -5.26 7.67 -8.13
C GLU A 29 -6.45 8.56 -8.54
N GLU A 30 -6.29 9.43 -9.54
CA GLU A 30 -7.38 10.27 -10.06
C GLU A 30 -8.51 9.43 -10.70
N LYS A 31 -8.14 8.34 -11.38
CA LYS A 31 -9.11 7.40 -11.96
C LYS A 31 -9.90 6.66 -10.89
N LEU A 32 -9.22 6.21 -9.83
CA LEU A 32 -9.88 5.58 -8.68
C LEU A 32 -10.79 6.57 -7.96
N GLY A 33 -10.34 7.79 -7.69
CA GLY A 33 -11.15 8.83 -7.08
C GLY A 33 -12.42 9.13 -7.88
N ALA A 34 -12.31 9.23 -9.20
CA ALA A 34 -13.47 9.41 -10.08
C ALA A 34 -14.40 8.18 -10.10
N ALA A 35 -13.83 6.97 -10.07
CA ALA A 35 -14.61 5.74 -10.08
C ALA A 35 -15.44 5.55 -8.81
N PHE A 36 -14.90 5.92 -7.65
CA PHE A 36 -15.54 5.64 -6.36
C PHE A 36 -16.07 6.88 -5.63
N GLU A 37 -16.18 8.01 -6.31
CA GLU A 37 -16.85 9.20 -5.78
C GLU A 37 -18.29 8.87 -5.36
N GLY A 38 -18.66 9.24 -4.13
CA GLY A 38 -19.96 8.95 -3.53
C GLY A 38 -20.17 7.50 -3.06
N MET A 39 -19.13 6.66 -3.10
CA MET A 39 -19.17 5.27 -2.61
C MET A 39 -17.83 4.81 -2.01
N ARG A 40 -17.04 5.77 -1.52
CA ARG A 40 -15.69 5.53 -0.96
C ARG A 40 -15.69 4.47 0.15
N GLU A 41 -16.70 4.48 0.99
CA GLU A 41 -16.85 3.57 2.12
C GLU A 41 -17.14 2.11 1.72
N LYS A 42 -17.45 1.88 0.44
CA LYS A 42 -17.75 0.53 -0.10
C LYS A 42 -16.53 -0.20 -0.64
N VAL A 43 -15.39 0.47 -0.66
CA VAL A 43 -14.14 -0.06 -1.19
C VAL A 43 -12.98 0.16 -0.22
N PHE A 44 -11.98 -0.72 -0.30
CA PHE A 44 -10.69 -0.57 0.36
C PHE A 44 -9.68 -0.08 -0.66
N ILE A 45 -9.02 1.03 -0.37
CA ILE A 45 -8.00 1.61 -1.25
C ILE A 45 -6.64 1.56 -0.56
N SER A 46 -5.68 0.96 -1.26
CA SER A 46 -4.28 0.99 -0.92
C SER A 46 -3.52 1.89 -1.90
N THR A 47 -2.71 2.81 -1.39
CA THR A 47 -1.78 3.58 -2.21
C THR A 47 -0.42 3.70 -1.54
N LYS A 48 0.57 4.31 -2.21
CA LYS A 48 1.98 4.21 -1.84
C LYS A 48 2.71 5.51 -2.07
N THR A 49 3.68 5.81 -1.19
CA THR A 49 4.61 6.93 -1.35
C THR A 49 6.04 6.44 -1.62
N MET A 50 6.77 7.20 -2.44
CA MET A 50 8.21 7.04 -2.65
C MET A 50 9.02 8.14 -1.93
N ALA A 51 8.40 8.85 -1.01
CA ALA A 51 9.05 9.93 -0.26
C ALA A 51 10.33 9.44 0.46
N LYS A 52 11.32 10.31 0.50
CA LYS A 52 12.61 10.05 1.14
C LYS A 52 12.82 10.88 2.40
N ASP A 53 11.92 11.80 2.67
CA ASP A 53 11.88 12.69 3.83
C ASP A 53 10.44 12.99 4.25
N VAL A 54 10.31 13.64 5.39
CA VAL A 54 9.01 13.95 6.01
C VAL A 54 8.19 14.93 5.17
N GLU A 55 8.83 15.94 4.56
CA GLU A 55 8.13 16.91 3.70
C GLU A 55 7.52 16.22 2.49
N GLY A 56 8.31 15.41 1.80
CA GLY A 56 7.83 14.60 0.66
C GLY A 56 6.73 13.62 1.04
N PHE A 57 6.82 13.01 2.23
CA PHE A 57 5.76 12.12 2.75
C PHE A 57 4.41 12.85 2.87
N TRP A 58 4.38 13.99 3.53
CA TRP A 58 3.14 14.75 3.70
C TRP A 58 2.60 15.28 2.38
N LYS A 59 3.48 15.76 1.50
CA LYS A 59 3.09 16.19 0.14
C LYS A 59 2.46 15.06 -0.65
N ASP A 60 3.05 13.87 -0.65
CA ASP A 60 2.51 12.70 -1.33
C ASP A 60 1.16 12.29 -0.74
N LEU A 61 1.02 12.25 0.58
CA LEU A 61 -0.21 11.87 1.25
C LEU A 61 -1.36 12.83 0.93
N GLU A 62 -1.14 14.14 1.07
CA GLU A 62 -2.16 15.15 0.76
C GLU A 62 -2.56 15.12 -0.73
N THR A 63 -1.58 14.91 -1.61
CA THR A 63 -1.86 14.75 -3.05
C THR A 63 -2.72 13.50 -3.30
N SER A 64 -2.38 12.37 -2.69
CA SER A 64 -3.14 11.13 -2.82
C SER A 64 -4.57 11.28 -2.32
N LEU A 65 -4.78 11.89 -1.15
CA LEU A 65 -6.11 12.16 -0.60
C LEU A 65 -6.95 13.04 -1.55
N SER A 66 -6.35 14.09 -2.09
CA SER A 66 -7.00 14.99 -3.05
C SER A 66 -7.41 14.26 -4.34
N LEU A 67 -6.51 13.48 -4.94
CA LEU A 67 -6.77 12.77 -6.20
C LEU A 67 -7.76 11.62 -6.03
N LEU A 68 -7.70 10.93 -4.90
CA LEU A 68 -8.65 9.88 -4.51
C LEU A 68 -10.01 10.44 -4.06
N LYS A 69 -10.12 11.77 -3.88
CA LYS A 69 -11.33 12.46 -3.41
C LYS A 69 -11.85 11.89 -2.09
N THR A 70 -10.98 11.74 -1.13
CA THR A 70 -11.27 11.14 0.18
C THR A 70 -10.45 11.81 1.27
N ASP A 71 -10.90 11.73 2.51
CA ASP A 71 -10.20 12.20 3.69
C ASP A 71 -9.40 11.09 4.41
N TYR A 72 -9.49 9.83 3.92
CA TYR A 72 -8.74 8.72 4.45
C TYR A 72 -8.32 7.70 3.40
N ILE A 73 -7.23 6.99 3.65
CA ILE A 73 -6.71 5.85 2.88
C ILE A 73 -6.74 4.62 3.78
N ASP A 74 -7.21 3.47 3.27
CA ASP A 74 -7.30 2.25 4.10
C ASP A 74 -5.90 1.68 4.40
N ILE A 75 -5.03 1.55 3.39
CA ILE A 75 -3.66 1.12 3.58
C ILE A 75 -2.72 2.09 2.88
N TYR A 76 -1.84 2.75 3.64
CA TYR A 76 -0.80 3.61 3.08
C TYR A 76 0.55 2.95 3.23
N GLN A 77 1.31 2.85 2.13
CA GLN A 77 2.49 2.00 2.07
C GLN A 77 3.73 2.79 1.67
N PHE A 78 4.88 2.46 2.24
CA PHE A 78 6.17 2.80 1.64
C PHE A 78 6.40 1.95 0.40
N HIS A 79 6.75 2.59 -0.72
CA HIS A 79 6.86 1.97 -2.03
C HIS A 79 8.26 1.45 -2.32
N ASN A 80 8.54 0.19 -1.98
CA ASN A 80 9.78 -0.51 -2.27
C ASN A 80 11.06 0.22 -1.78
N PRO A 81 11.11 0.69 -0.54
CA PRO A 81 12.32 1.31 -0.01
C PRO A 81 13.48 0.31 0.04
N SER A 82 14.72 0.82 0.02
CA SER A 82 15.93 -0.01 0.08
C SER A 82 16.26 -0.51 1.49
N PHE A 83 15.52 -0.06 2.49
CA PHE A 83 15.67 -0.39 3.91
C PHE A 83 14.28 -0.49 4.56
N CYS A 84 14.21 -0.95 5.80
CA CYS A 84 13.00 -0.95 6.60
C CYS A 84 12.91 0.36 7.41
N PRO A 85 12.05 1.34 7.03
CA PRO A 85 11.84 2.54 7.84
C PRO A 85 11.36 2.17 9.26
N LYS A 86 11.99 2.75 10.28
CA LYS A 86 11.72 2.44 11.69
C LYS A 86 11.94 3.66 12.57
N PRO A 87 11.38 3.68 13.79
CA PRO A 87 11.56 4.80 14.71
C PRO A 87 13.04 5.09 14.96
N GLY A 88 13.41 6.38 14.89
CA GLY A 88 14.77 6.82 15.20
C GLY A 88 15.83 6.46 14.15
N ASP A 89 15.44 6.09 12.93
CA ASP A 89 16.38 5.78 11.83
C ASP A 89 17.00 7.04 11.20
N GLY A 90 16.60 8.22 11.66
CA GLY A 90 17.06 9.52 11.18
C GLY A 90 16.30 10.07 9.98
N THR A 91 15.37 9.31 9.39
CA THR A 91 14.53 9.79 8.28
C THR A 91 13.25 10.48 8.73
N GLY A 92 12.71 10.09 9.89
CA GLY A 92 11.41 10.54 10.40
C GLY A 92 10.20 9.98 9.62
N LEU A 93 10.42 9.11 8.66
CA LEU A 93 9.36 8.59 7.78
C LEU A 93 8.36 7.72 8.55
N TYR A 94 8.85 6.85 9.43
CA TYR A 94 7.95 5.99 10.21
C TYR A 94 7.13 6.79 11.22
N GLU A 95 7.73 7.80 11.85
CA GLU A 95 7.04 8.73 12.72
C GLU A 95 5.93 9.52 11.98
N ALA A 96 6.21 9.98 10.76
CA ALA A 96 5.20 10.63 9.91
C ALA A 96 4.04 9.68 9.57
N MET A 97 4.32 8.40 9.34
CA MET A 97 3.31 7.37 9.10
C MET A 97 2.41 7.17 10.33
N LEU A 98 3.01 7.12 11.53
CA LEU A 98 2.26 7.03 12.79
C LEU A 98 1.38 8.27 13.02
N GLU A 99 1.92 9.45 12.75
CA GLU A 99 1.18 10.72 12.88
C GLU A 99 0.00 10.76 11.91
N ALA A 100 0.19 10.38 10.66
CA ALA A 100 -0.88 10.30 9.66
C ALA A 100 -2.00 9.35 10.10
N LYS A 101 -1.65 8.23 10.74
CA LYS A 101 -2.61 7.31 11.33
C LYS A 101 -3.34 7.92 12.52
N ALA A 102 -2.63 8.59 13.40
CA ALA A 102 -3.24 9.29 14.56
C ALA A 102 -4.19 10.41 14.13
N GLN A 103 -3.91 11.09 13.01
CA GLN A 103 -4.79 12.09 12.41
C GLN A 103 -6.00 11.48 11.66
N GLY A 104 -6.09 10.16 11.54
CA GLY A 104 -7.16 9.48 10.82
C GLY A 104 -7.05 9.53 9.28
N LYS A 105 -5.95 10.08 8.76
CA LYS A 105 -5.70 10.16 7.30
C LYS A 105 -5.38 8.81 6.67
N ILE A 106 -4.85 7.89 7.47
CA ILE A 106 -4.62 6.50 7.06
C ILE A 106 -5.15 5.56 8.14
N ARG A 107 -5.64 4.37 7.74
CA ARG A 107 -6.15 3.37 8.68
C ARG A 107 -5.10 2.35 9.07
N HIS A 108 -4.32 1.87 8.10
CA HIS A 108 -3.31 0.83 8.30
C HIS A 108 -1.98 1.23 7.66
N ILE A 109 -0.90 0.91 8.36
CA ILE A 109 0.48 1.16 7.93
C ILE A 109 1.00 -0.04 7.16
N GLY A 110 1.41 0.18 5.91
CA GLY A 110 1.93 -0.87 5.05
C GLY A 110 3.29 -0.55 4.46
N ILE A 111 3.85 -1.56 3.84
CA ILE A 111 5.10 -1.45 3.09
C ILE A 111 5.12 -2.46 1.95
N THR A 112 5.68 -2.07 0.80
CA THR A 112 5.94 -3.00 -0.30
C THR A 112 7.43 -3.22 -0.45
N ASN A 113 7.82 -4.41 -0.85
CA ASN A 113 9.22 -4.66 -1.20
C ASN A 113 9.36 -5.76 -2.26
N HIS A 114 10.50 -5.76 -2.96
CA HIS A 114 10.90 -6.80 -3.91
C HIS A 114 12.16 -7.56 -3.45
N ARG A 115 12.79 -7.09 -2.36
CA ARG A 115 14.01 -7.69 -1.81
C ARG A 115 13.67 -8.55 -0.61
N MET A 116 13.99 -9.84 -0.70
CA MET A 116 13.72 -10.81 0.35
C MET A 116 14.34 -10.41 1.69
N SER A 117 15.58 -9.94 1.70
CA SER A 117 16.27 -9.54 2.94
C SER A 117 15.56 -8.37 3.66
N VAL A 118 15.05 -7.40 2.88
CA VAL A 118 14.30 -6.28 3.46
C VAL A 118 12.91 -6.74 3.93
N ALA A 119 12.26 -7.63 3.19
CA ALA A 119 10.96 -8.19 3.59
C ALA A 119 11.05 -8.99 4.90
N GLU A 120 12.12 -9.76 5.08
CA GLU A 120 12.40 -10.47 6.33
C GLU A 120 12.65 -9.48 7.50
N GLU A 121 13.41 -8.41 7.28
CA GLU A 121 13.61 -7.34 8.27
C GLU A 121 12.29 -6.67 8.66
N ILE A 122 11.41 -6.41 7.68
CA ILE A 122 10.08 -5.84 7.92
C ILE A 122 9.26 -6.72 8.85
N ILE A 123 9.22 -8.02 8.61
CA ILE A 123 8.50 -8.97 9.47
C ILE A 123 9.11 -9.01 10.87
N GLU A 124 10.43 -9.05 10.97
CA GLU A 124 11.14 -9.08 12.26
C GLU A 124 10.89 -7.81 13.08
N SER A 125 10.79 -6.66 12.41
CA SER A 125 10.53 -5.38 13.08
C SER A 125 9.21 -5.33 13.84
N GLY A 126 8.18 -6.04 13.36
CA GLY A 126 6.83 -5.98 13.91
C GLY A 126 6.14 -4.62 13.79
N LEU A 127 6.65 -3.71 12.96
CA LEU A 127 6.20 -2.33 12.85
C LEU A 127 5.07 -2.11 11.85
N TYR A 128 4.90 -3.04 10.91
CA TYR A 128 3.97 -2.90 9.78
C TYR A 128 2.77 -3.82 9.91
N GLU A 129 1.60 -3.31 9.55
CA GLU A 129 0.34 -4.06 9.58
C GLU A 129 0.13 -4.86 8.29
N THR A 130 0.75 -4.41 7.17
CA THR A 130 0.71 -5.13 5.89
C THR A 130 2.08 -5.14 5.22
N LEU A 131 2.37 -6.26 4.55
CA LEU A 131 3.51 -6.42 3.64
C LEU A 131 3.00 -6.83 2.27
N GLN A 132 3.32 -6.05 1.23
CA GLN A 132 3.07 -6.40 -0.16
C GLN A 132 4.38 -6.88 -0.81
N PHE A 133 4.37 -8.10 -1.32
CA PHE A 133 5.54 -8.76 -1.89
C PHE A 133 5.18 -9.62 -3.10
N PRO A 134 6.08 -9.80 -4.09
CA PRO A 134 5.82 -10.71 -5.21
C PRO A 134 5.54 -12.13 -4.73
N PHE A 135 4.42 -12.69 -5.14
CA PHE A 135 4.06 -14.06 -4.77
C PHE A 135 3.12 -14.66 -5.81
N CYS A 136 3.51 -15.77 -6.39
CA CYS A 136 2.72 -16.49 -7.39
C CYS A 136 2.87 -18.01 -7.20
N TYR A 137 2.29 -18.80 -8.08
CA TYR A 137 2.38 -20.27 -8.03
C TYR A 137 3.79 -20.85 -8.17
N LEU A 138 4.75 -20.04 -8.66
CA LEU A 138 6.18 -20.40 -8.75
C LEU A 138 6.98 -20.02 -7.51
N ALA A 139 6.30 -19.62 -6.42
CA ALA A 139 6.96 -19.16 -5.21
C ALA A 139 7.91 -20.22 -4.63
N THR A 140 9.10 -19.78 -4.26
CA THR A 140 10.13 -20.56 -3.61
C THR A 140 9.76 -20.90 -2.16
N ASP A 141 10.44 -21.85 -1.54
CA ASP A 141 10.19 -22.17 -0.12
C ASP A 141 10.53 -21.00 0.81
N ARG A 142 11.50 -20.16 0.45
CA ARG A 142 11.81 -18.93 1.20
C ARG A 142 10.67 -17.90 1.12
N GLU A 143 10.04 -17.75 -0.04
CA GLU A 143 8.87 -16.88 -0.19
C GLU A 143 7.63 -17.43 0.55
N LYS A 144 7.44 -18.73 0.54
CA LYS A 144 6.39 -19.38 1.35
C LYS A 144 6.64 -19.20 2.86
N ALA A 145 7.89 -19.30 3.30
CA ALA A 145 8.27 -19.01 4.69
C ALA A 145 8.00 -17.54 5.06
N LEU A 146 8.21 -16.59 4.14
CA LEU A 146 7.87 -15.18 4.34
C LEU A 146 6.36 -15.00 4.62
N VAL A 147 5.50 -15.64 3.80
CA VAL A 147 4.05 -15.61 4.00
C VAL A 147 3.65 -16.21 5.35
N GLN A 148 4.28 -17.34 5.73
CA GLN A 148 4.03 -17.97 7.02
C GLN A 148 4.46 -17.04 8.18
N GLY A 149 5.60 -16.36 8.07
CA GLY A 149 6.06 -15.37 9.05
C GLY A 149 5.08 -14.20 9.21
N CYS A 150 4.52 -13.70 8.10
CA CYS A 150 3.46 -12.70 8.15
C CYS A 150 2.26 -13.21 8.96
N LYS A 151 1.80 -14.42 8.69
CA LYS A 151 0.68 -15.04 9.39
C LYS A 151 0.94 -15.17 10.91
N GLU A 152 2.12 -15.63 11.30
CA GLU A 152 2.51 -15.82 12.71
C GLU A 152 2.56 -14.50 13.48
N LYS A 153 2.95 -13.42 12.81
CA LYS A 153 3.02 -12.06 13.39
C LYS A 153 1.77 -11.22 13.15
N ASN A 154 0.69 -11.81 12.61
CA ASN A 154 -0.55 -11.10 12.30
C ASN A 154 -0.36 -9.91 11.35
N ILE A 155 0.53 -10.04 10.38
CA ILE A 155 0.78 -9.08 9.31
C ILE A 155 -0.05 -9.50 8.09
N GLY A 156 -0.85 -8.59 7.55
CA GLY A 156 -1.60 -8.82 6.31
C GLY A 156 -0.66 -8.95 5.12
N PHE A 157 -0.67 -10.11 4.44
CA PHE A 157 0.14 -10.31 3.25
C PHE A 157 -0.66 -9.97 1.98
N ILE A 158 -0.09 -9.10 1.13
CA ILE A 158 -0.69 -8.72 -0.15
C ILE A 158 0.21 -9.27 -1.26
N ALA A 159 -0.31 -10.26 -2.01
CA ALA A 159 0.42 -10.83 -3.13
C ALA A 159 0.39 -9.90 -4.35
N MET A 160 1.55 -9.41 -4.78
CA MET A 160 1.66 -8.73 -6.06
C MET A 160 2.24 -9.66 -7.12
N LYS A 161 1.99 -9.36 -8.39
CA LYS A 161 2.44 -10.18 -9.53
C LYS A 161 1.99 -11.64 -9.43
N ALA A 162 0.81 -11.88 -8.91
CA ALA A 162 0.27 -13.24 -8.69
C ALA A 162 0.14 -14.06 -9.99
N LEU A 163 0.02 -13.40 -11.15
CA LEU A 163 0.02 -14.00 -12.48
C LEU A 163 1.41 -13.97 -13.13
N SER A 164 2.49 -14.03 -12.35
CA SER A 164 3.89 -14.02 -12.80
C SER A 164 4.31 -12.76 -13.57
N GLY A 165 3.65 -11.63 -13.32
CA GLY A 165 3.97 -10.33 -13.90
C GLY A 165 3.31 -10.05 -15.26
N GLY A 166 2.42 -10.91 -15.72
CA GLY A 166 1.60 -10.74 -16.92
C GLY A 166 0.14 -10.55 -16.60
#